data_0ae78066b944ee492eb144955b82dc17
#
_entry.id   0ae78066b944ee492eb144955b82dc17
#
_cell.length_a   1.000
_cell.length_b   1.000
_cell.length_c   1.000
_cell.angle_alpha   90.00
_cell.angle_beta   90.00
_cell.angle_gamma   90.00
#
_symmetry.space_group_name_H-M   'P 1'
#
loop_
_entity.id
_entity.type
_entity.pdbx_description
1 polymer ?
#
loop_
_entity_poly.entity_id
_entity_poly.type
_entity_poly.pdbx_seq_one_letter_code
_entity_poly.pdbx_strand_id
1 'polypeptide(L)'
;MEMIKITSYELRNEPLFLRNQFNGVGMFKLPLVKKQEISLEDVKLIGYDKVNQSDDYDRIVHFFLDDYRFESIYNSPESKIETLKKYKAVLTPDFSMYVEMPIALQLFSTFKNRWVGAYLQEQGISVIPTVRWGDLTSFNFCFDGIEKGSIVAVSTIGIKKEKSHFMLGYNEMLSRIRPSKIICYGKPFDEMKGDIIEVDYGETNNLSKGFFVKKTYITELIPLHKGGGSASGQSSGNPNPTENNGIIDNPFDNLPKHVRYSYKKYEESGWKGARKDQSKKTKGGGEFKNIPPKLPPKDSNGKKINYREFDVNSRIPGQPRDRERFVRGSDGSTYYTNNHYGTFYRII
;
A
#
# COMPACT_ATOMS: atom_id res chain seq x y z
N MET A 1 -9.63 -12.70 -44.92
CA MET A 1 -8.82 -12.28 -43.77
C MET A 1 -7.62 -13.23 -43.71
N GLU A 2 -6.47 -12.78 -44.19
CA GLU A 2 -5.25 -13.61 -44.11
C GLU A 2 -4.84 -13.78 -42.65
N MET A 3 -4.68 -15.03 -42.23
CA MET A 3 -4.12 -15.33 -40.92
C MET A 3 -2.61 -15.11 -40.96
N ILE A 4 -2.14 -14.06 -40.32
CA ILE A 4 -0.70 -13.82 -40.15
C ILE A 4 -0.15 -14.89 -39.18
N LYS A 5 0.82 -15.67 -39.65
CA LYS A 5 1.49 -16.68 -38.84
C LYS A 5 2.56 -15.99 -37.99
N ILE A 6 2.23 -15.73 -36.72
CA ILE A 6 3.19 -15.16 -35.75
C ILE A 6 4.14 -16.27 -35.27
N THR A 7 5.43 -16.04 -35.28
CA THR A 7 6.45 -16.97 -34.78
C THR A 7 6.52 -16.94 -33.25
N SER A 8 7.07 -18.00 -32.64
CA SER A 8 7.30 -18.03 -31.18
C SER A 8 8.25 -16.92 -30.71
N TYR A 9 9.16 -16.47 -31.59
CA TYR A 9 10.07 -15.36 -31.29
C TYR A 9 9.30 -14.03 -31.23
N GLU A 10 8.46 -13.74 -32.24
CA GLU A 10 7.64 -12.53 -32.30
C GLU A 10 6.67 -12.46 -31.11
N LEU A 11 5.99 -13.58 -30.81
CA LEU A 11 5.08 -13.66 -29.66
C LEU A 11 5.81 -13.36 -28.32
N ARG A 12 7.02 -13.92 -28.12
CA ARG A 12 7.80 -13.66 -26.91
C ARG A 12 8.30 -12.25 -26.78
N ASN A 13 8.42 -11.51 -27.87
CA ASN A 13 8.87 -10.13 -27.91
C ASN A 13 7.71 -9.12 -28.07
N GLU A 14 6.49 -9.60 -28.10
CA GLU A 14 5.31 -8.76 -28.18
C GLU A 14 5.21 -7.89 -26.91
N PRO A 15 5.07 -6.54 -27.00
CA PRO A 15 5.08 -5.64 -25.85
C PRO A 15 4.03 -5.95 -24.80
N LEU A 16 2.81 -6.34 -25.19
CA LEU A 16 1.75 -6.71 -24.27
C LEU A 16 2.10 -7.98 -23.49
N PHE A 17 2.77 -8.95 -24.11
CA PHE A 17 3.23 -10.16 -23.43
C PHE A 17 4.36 -9.85 -22.44
N LEU A 18 5.36 -9.06 -22.83
CA LEU A 18 6.49 -8.71 -21.99
C LEU A 18 6.17 -7.66 -20.92
N ARG A 19 5.14 -6.86 -21.12
CA ARG A 19 4.75 -5.78 -20.20
C ARG A 19 5.83 -4.72 -19.95
N ASN A 20 6.80 -4.54 -20.85
CA ASN A 20 7.95 -3.65 -20.70
C ASN A 20 7.93 -2.41 -21.57
N GLN A 21 6.80 -2.07 -22.20
CA GLN A 21 6.67 -0.94 -23.13
C GLN A 21 6.72 0.44 -22.45
N PHE A 22 6.58 0.53 -21.15
CA PHE A 22 6.57 1.80 -20.42
C PHE A 22 7.90 2.07 -19.74
N ASN A 23 8.36 3.33 -19.83
CA ASN A 23 9.44 3.81 -18.98
C ASN A 23 8.98 3.82 -17.52
N GLY A 24 9.62 3.01 -16.69
CA GLY A 24 9.27 2.89 -15.29
C GLY A 24 9.98 3.91 -14.41
N VAL A 25 9.35 4.24 -13.27
CA VAL A 25 9.90 5.12 -12.23
C VAL A 25 10.23 4.34 -10.95
N GLY A 26 11.06 4.94 -10.10
CA GLY A 26 11.49 4.32 -8.85
C GLY A 26 12.46 3.15 -9.04
N MET A 27 12.81 2.53 -7.92
CA MET A 27 13.77 1.41 -7.89
C MET A 27 13.28 0.19 -8.69
N PHE A 28 11.96 -0.05 -8.70
CA PHE A 28 11.34 -1.21 -9.31
C PHE A 28 10.82 -0.97 -10.72
N LYS A 29 11.12 0.21 -11.30
CA LYS A 29 10.69 0.57 -12.67
C LYS A 29 9.18 0.40 -12.89
N LEU A 30 8.37 0.87 -11.94
CA LEU A 30 6.92 0.81 -12.05
C LEU A 30 6.44 1.79 -13.13
N PRO A 31 5.54 1.39 -14.05
CA PRO A 31 4.95 2.30 -15.03
C PRO A 31 4.31 3.52 -14.38
N LEU A 32 4.44 4.68 -15.00
CA LEU A 32 3.88 5.93 -14.48
C LEU A 32 2.45 6.14 -14.96
N VAL A 33 1.50 6.19 -14.03
CA VAL A 33 0.14 6.70 -14.26
C VAL A 33 0.21 8.22 -14.13
N LYS A 34 0.01 8.92 -15.24
CA LYS A 34 0.11 10.38 -15.31
C LYS A 34 -1.10 11.05 -14.68
N LYS A 35 -0.88 12.22 -14.10
CA LYS A 35 -1.94 13.08 -13.63
C LYS A 35 -2.87 13.47 -14.78
N GLN A 36 -4.17 13.45 -14.52
CA GLN A 36 -5.20 13.88 -15.45
C GLN A 36 -6.22 14.77 -14.73
N GLU A 37 -6.71 15.76 -15.44
CA GLU A 37 -7.80 16.62 -14.97
C GLU A 37 -9.12 15.95 -15.36
N ILE A 38 -9.90 15.55 -14.34
CA ILE A 38 -11.18 14.86 -14.49
C ILE A 38 -12.21 15.59 -13.63
N SER A 39 -13.37 15.94 -14.21
CA SER A 39 -14.47 16.52 -13.44
C SER A 39 -14.99 15.47 -12.45
N LEU A 40 -15.05 15.86 -11.18
CA LEU A 40 -15.57 15.04 -10.08
C LEU A 40 -16.89 15.60 -9.53
N GLU A 41 -17.66 16.27 -10.37
CA GLU A 41 -19.05 16.59 -10.06
C GLU A 41 -19.88 15.32 -10.10
N ASP A 42 -20.70 15.08 -9.06
CA ASP A 42 -21.62 13.94 -8.91
C ASP A 42 -20.91 12.57 -9.17
N VAL A 43 -19.88 12.25 -8.37
CA VAL A 43 -19.11 11.03 -8.54
C VAL A 43 -19.95 9.80 -8.25
N LYS A 44 -20.19 9.01 -9.29
CA LYS A 44 -20.85 7.70 -9.21
C LYS A 44 -19.91 6.60 -9.67
N LEU A 45 -19.81 5.52 -8.91
CA LEU A 45 -18.99 4.37 -9.29
C LEU A 45 -19.84 3.25 -9.90
N ILE A 46 -19.20 2.42 -10.71
CA ILE A 46 -19.75 1.16 -11.21
C ILE A 46 -18.66 0.07 -11.14
N GLY A 47 -19.02 -1.12 -10.67
CA GLY A 47 -18.10 -2.25 -10.65
C GLY A 47 -17.72 -2.70 -12.07
N TYR A 48 -16.45 -3.00 -12.28
CA TYR A 48 -15.94 -3.50 -13.57
C TYR A 48 -16.72 -4.73 -14.07
N ASP A 49 -17.20 -5.58 -13.18
CA ASP A 49 -18.00 -6.76 -13.52
C ASP A 49 -19.41 -6.43 -14.05
N LYS A 50 -19.81 -5.16 -14.03
CA LYS A 50 -21.11 -4.66 -14.46
C LYS A 50 -21.07 -3.71 -15.65
N VAL A 51 -19.91 -3.41 -16.19
CA VAL A 51 -19.74 -2.43 -17.28
C VAL A 51 -20.49 -2.80 -18.56
N ASN A 52 -20.84 -4.05 -18.77
CA ASN A 52 -21.65 -4.49 -19.91
C ASN A 52 -23.16 -4.52 -19.62
N GLN A 53 -23.58 -4.12 -18.42
CA GLN A 53 -24.98 -4.18 -17.95
C GLN A 53 -25.57 -2.79 -17.71
N SER A 54 -24.83 -1.73 -18.01
CA SER A 54 -25.22 -0.35 -17.76
C SER A 54 -24.97 0.53 -18.99
N ASP A 55 -25.90 1.40 -19.27
CA ASP A 55 -25.80 2.47 -20.27
C ASP A 55 -25.55 3.84 -19.62
N ASP A 56 -25.34 3.90 -18.29
CA ASP A 56 -24.97 5.10 -17.56
C ASP A 56 -23.45 5.28 -17.61
N TYR A 57 -22.99 5.93 -18.65
CA TYR A 57 -21.56 6.13 -18.93
C TYR A 57 -20.94 7.32 -18.18
N ASP A 58 -21.73 8.14 -17.47
CA ASP A 58 -21.21 9.19 -16.58
C ASP A 58 -20.64 8.65 -15.27
N ARG A 59 -20.52 7.33 -15.15
CA ARG A 59 -19.93 6.64 -14.02
C ARG A 59 -18.43 6.44 -14.18
N ILE A 60 -17.75 6.30 -13.05
CA ILE A 60 -16.34 5.91 -12.99
C ILE A 60 -16.28 4.41 -12.69
N VAL A 61 -15.57 3.66 -13.53
CA VAL A 61 -15.41 2.21 -13.34
C VAL A 61 -14.44 1.94 -12.20
N HIS A 62 -14.82 1.09 -11.24
CA HIS A 62 -13.97 0.69 -10.13
C HIS A 62 -13.68 -0.82 -10.11
N PHE A 63 -12.58 -1.19 -9.43
CA PHE A 63 -12.12 -2.57 -9.26
C PHE A 63 -12.04 -2.97 -7.77
N PHE A 64 -12.79 -2.32 -6.88
CA PHE A 64 -12.94 -2.75 -5.49
C PHE A 64 -13.80 -4.03 -5.41
N LEU A 65 -13.27 -5.09 -6.00
CA LEU A 65 -13.87 -6.40 -6.21
C LEU A 65 -12.82 -7.47 -5.89
N ASP A 66 -13.23 -8.75 -5.91
CA ASP A 66 -12.26 -9.85 -5.81
C ASP A 66 -11.45 -9.97 -7.12
N ASP A 67 -10.14 -10.19 -7.03
CA ASP A 67 -9.19 -10.16 -8.16
C ASP A 67 -9.63 -11.02 -9.35
N TYR A 68 -10.17 -12.23 -9.11
CA TYR A 68 -10.62 -13.14 -10.16
C TYR A 68 -11.72 -12.55 -11.08
N ARG A 69 -12.43 -11.52 -10.61
CA ARG A 69 -13.50 -10.85 -11.36
C ARG A 69 -12.97 -9.87 -12.39
N PHE A 70 -11.73 -9.45 -12.26
CA PHE A 70 -11.13 -8.45 -13.15
C PHE A 70 -9.70 -8.80 -13.62
N GLU A 71 -9.17 -9.97 -13.31
CA GLU A 71 -7.81 -10.37 -13.75
C GLU A 71 -7.63 -10.27 -15.28
N SER A 72 -8.73 -10.40 -16.04
CA SER A 72 -8.74 -10.26 -17.50
C SER A 72 -8.30 -8.88 -18.00
N ILE A 73 -8.41 -7.82 -17.17
CA ILE A 73 -7.96 -6.48 -17.58
C ILE A 73 -6.43 -6.40 -17.71
N TYR A 74 -5.70 -7.23 -16.97
CA TYR A 74 -4.26 -7.34 -17.10
C TYR A 74 -3.84 -8.37 -18.16
N ASN A 75 -4.56 -9.50 -18.24
CA ASN A 75 -4.20 -10.60 -19.14
C ASN A 75 -4.52 -10.31 -20.61
N SER A 76 -5.64 -9.64 -20.89
CA SER A 76 -6.13 -9.31 -22.26
C SER A 76 -6.77 -7.92 -22.26
N PRO A 77 -5.99 -6.86 -21.98
CA PRO A 77 -6.52 -5.50 -21.81
C PRO A 77 -7.14 -4.94 -23.10
N GLU A 78 -6.59 -5.30 -24.26
CA GLU A 78 -7.06 -4.87 -25.58
C GLU A 78 -8.54 -5.18 -25.82
N SER A 79 -9.02 -6.31 -25.28
CA SER A 79 -10.42 -6.73 -25.41
C SER A 79 -11.40 -5.89 -24.58
N LYS A 80 -10.91 -4.97 -23.75
CA LYS A 80 -11.73 -4.16 -22.82
C LYS A 80 -11.82 -2.69 -23.23
N ILE A 81 -10.95 -2.24 -24.14
CA ILE A 81 -10.80 -0.83 -24.48
C ILE A 81 -12.09 -0.20 -24.96
N GLU A 82 -12.77 -0.82 -25.93
CA GLU A 82 -13.99 -0.26 -26.53
C GLU A 82 -15.16 -0.13 -25.53
N THR A 83 -15.20 -0.99 -24.50
CA THR A 83 -16.18 -0.89 -23.44
C THR A 83 -15.81 0.22 -22.45
N LEU A 84 -14.54 0.27 -22.02
CA LEU A 84 -14.09 1.21 -21.01
C LEU A 84 -14.01 2.65 -21.51
N LYS A 85 -13.75 2.86 -22.79
CA LYS A 85 -13.77 4.19 -23.43
C LYS A 85 -15.12 4.92 -23.32
N LYS A 86 -16.19 4.20 -23.12
CA LYS A 86 -17.52 4.81 -23.00
C LYS A 86 -17.71 5.53 -21.67
N TYR A 87 -17.00 5.12 -20.63
CA TYR A 87 -17.18 5.62 -19.27
C TYR A 87 -16.41 6.91 -19.02
N LYS A 88 -16.90 7.74 -18.10
CA LYS A 88 -16.31 9.03 -17.70
C LYS A 88 -14.85 8.89 -17.32
N ALA A 89 -14.50 7.86 -16.54
CA ALA A 89 -13.15 7.49 -16.16
C ALA A 89 -13.07 6.05 -15.66
N VAL A 90 -11.86 5.55 -15.49
CA VAL A 90 -11.60 4.20 -14.98
C VAL A 90 -10.59 4.30 -13.83
N LEU A 91 -10.88 3.70 -12.68
CA LEU A 91 -9.88 3.51 -11.63
C LEU A 91 -8.86 2.46 -12.07
N THR A 92 -7.61 2.54 -11.59
CA THR A 92 -6.69 1.42 -11.81
C THR A 92 -7.12 0.20 -10.98
N PRO A 93 -6.86 -1.04 -11.46
CA PRO A 93 -7.30 -2.25 -10.79
C PRO A 93 -6.76 -2.39 -9.37
N ASP A 94 -7.64 -2.68 -8.41
CA ASP A 94 -7.32 -2.84 -6.98
C ASP A 94 -6.83 -4.27 -6.68
N PHE A 95 -5.72 -4.69 -7.33
CA PHE A 95 -5.13 -6.00 -7.06
C PHE A 95 -4.77 -6.15 -5.60
N SER A 96 -5.13 -7.30 -5.04
CA SER A 96 -5.01 -7.59 -3.62
C SER A 96 -3.58 -7.46 -3.10
N MET A 97 -3.45 -6.80 -1.95
CA MET A 97 -2.22 -6.72 -1.16
C MET A 97 -2.59 -6.92 0.31
N TYR A 98 -1.95 -7.90 0.96
CA TYR A 98 -2.18 -8.22 2.38
C TYR A 98 -0.89 -8.10 3.16
N VAL A 99 -1.01 -7.85 4.45
CA VAL A 99 0.14 -7.73 5.36
C VAL A 99 1.01 -8.99 5.36
N GLU A 100 0.39 -10.18 5.29
CA GLU A 100 1.09 -11.47 5.28
C GLU A 100 1.46 -11.96 3.87
N MET A 101 1.09 -11.22 2.83
CA MET A 101 1.42 -11.59 1.45
C MET A 101 2.94 -11.46 1.22
N PRO A 102 3.59 -12.44 0.55
CA PRO A 102 4.98 -12.30 0.16
C PRO A 102 5.23 -11.00 -0.61
N ILE A 103 6.29 -10.28 -0.24
CA ILE A 103 6.61 -8.95 -0.78
C ILE A 103 6.71 -8.93 -2.32
N ALA A 104 7.18 -10.02 -2.92
CA ALA A 104 7.23 -10.18 -4.36
C ALA A 104 5.83 -10.13 -5.01
N LEU A 105 4.82 -10.70 -4.37
CA LEU A 105 3.44 -10.65 -4.85
C LEU A 105 2.82 -9.27 -4.63
N GLN A 106 3.12 -8.60 -3.52
CA GLN A 106 2.69 -7.22 -3.28
C GLN A 106 3.27 -6.28 -4.34
N LEU A 107 4.57 -6.43 -4.67
CA LEU A 107 5.22 -5.68 -5.73
C LEU A 107 4.58 -5.97 -7.10
N PHE A 108 4.28 -7.23 -7.39
CA PHE A 108 3.64 -7.62 -8.65
C PHE A 108 2.20 -7.09 -8.75
N SER A 109 1.43 -7.08 -7.66
CA SER A 109 0.11 -6.45 -7.62
C SER A 109 0.19 -4.94 -7.91
N THR A 110 1.19 -4.26 -7.32
CA THR A 110 1.47 -2.84 -7.61
C THR A 110 1.86 -2.64 -9.07
N PHE A 111 2.73 -3.49 -9.63
CA PHE A 111 3.11 -3.43 -11.04
C PHE A 111 1.90 -3.58 -11.95
N LYS A 112 1.05 -4.59 -11.76
CA LYS A 112 -0.17 -4.81 -12.54
C LYS A 112 -1.09 -3.58 -12.52
N ASN A 113 -1.29 -3.01 -11.33
CA ASN A 113 -2.11 -1.79 -11.17
C ASN A 113 -1.55 -0.62 -12.02
N ARG A 114 -0.26 -0.34 -11.92
CA ARG A 114 0.39 0.78 -12.64
C ARG A 114 0.45 0.51 -14.13
N TRP A 115 0.76 -0.72 -14.52
CA TRP A 115 0.84 -1.10 -15.93
C TRP A 115 -0.51 -0.93 -16.64
N VAL A 116 -1.59 -1.44 -16.04
CA VAL A 116 -2.94 -1.27 -16.60
C VAL A 116 -3.31 0.20 -16.68
N GLY A 117 -3.01 0.98 -15.64
CA GLY A 117 -3.29 2.42 -15.64
C GLY A 117 -2.59 3.15 -16.78
N ALA A 118 -1.28 2.92 -16.96
CA ALA A 118 -0.51 3.52 -18.04
C ALA A 118 -1.01 3.06 -19.42
N TYR A 119 -1.34 1.78 -19.57
CA TYR A 119 -1.88 1.22 -20.81
C TYR A 119 -3.24 1.85 -21.18
N LEU A 120 -4.15 1.96 -20.23
CA LEU A 120 -5.45 2.59 -20.47
C LEU A 120 -5.31 4.07 -20.85
N GLN A 121 -4.37 4.80 -20.23
CA GLN A 121 -4.07 6.18 -20.60
C GLN A 121 -3.52 6.30 -22.03
N GLU A 122 -2.65 5.37 -22.45
CA GLU A 122 -2.14 5.31 -23.82
C GLU A 122 -3.25 5.07 -24.84
N GLN A 123 -4.29 4.33 -24.45
CA GLN A 123 -5.49 4.12 -25.25
C GLN A 123 -6.47 5.30 -25.24
N GLY A 124 -6.15 6.42 -24.57
CA GLY A 124 -6.98 7.62 -24.50
C GLY A 124 -8.11 7.54 -23.47
N ILE A 125 -8.06 6.62 -22.52
CA ILE A 125 -9.03 6.50 -21.43
C ILE A 125 -8.59 7.40 -20.28
N SER A 126 -9.54 8.12 -19.65
CA SER A 126 -9.31 8.87 -18.43
C SER A 126 -9.13 7.90 -17.25
N VAL A 127 -7.99 8.00 -16.55
CA VAL A 127 -7.62 7.05 -15.50
C VAL A 127 -7.34 7.75 -14.17
N ILE A 128 -7.88 7.21 -13.10
CA ILE A 128 -7.61 7.63 -11.72
C ILE A 128 -6.89 6.47 -11.01
N PRO A 129 -5.67 6.68 -10.49
CA PRO A 129 -4.96 5.62 -9.78
C PRO A 129 -5.64 5.24 -8.46
N THR A 130 -5.91 3.94 -8.28
CA THR A 130 -6.23 3.35 -6.98
C THR A 130 -4.93 3.13 -6.23
N VAL A 131 -4.89 3.58 -4.97
CA VAL A 131 -3.73 3.43 -4.10
C VAL A 131 -4.01 2.38 -3.05
N ARG A 132 -3.14 1.39 -2.99
CA ARG A 132 -3.21 0.29 -2.04
C ARG A 132 -1.83 -0.02 -1.47
N TRP A 133 -1.79 -0.51 -0.26
CA TRP A 133 -0.58 -0.92 0.45
C TRP A 133 -0.83 -2.19 1.26
N GLY A 134 0.21 -2.96 1.47
CA GLY A 134 0.23 -4.11 2.35
C GLY A 134 0.94 -3.79 3.66
N ASP A 135 2.01 -4.53 3.99
CA ASP A 135 2.83 -4.24 5.16
C ASP A 135 3.72 -2.98 4.95
N LEU A 136 4.45 -2.57 6.00
CA LEU A 136 5.33 -1.41 5.95
C LEU A 136 6.45 -1.54 4.89
N THR A 137 6.84 -2.76 4.51
CA THR A 137 7.83 -2.98 3.45
C THR A 137 7.31 -2.61 2.09
N SER A 138 5.99 -2.72 1.86
CA SER A 138 5.34 -2.28 0.63
C SER A 138 5.47 -0.78 0.38
N PHE A 139 5.68 0.03 1.42
CA PHE A 139 5.86 1.48 1.29
C PHE A 139 7.09 1.85 0.47
N ASN A 140 8.03 0.92 0.26
CA ASN A 140 9.18 1.15 -0.61
C ASN A 140 8.81 1.20 -2.12
N PHE A 141 7.56 0.85 -2.49
CA PHE A 141 7.14 0.82 -3.90
C PHE A 141 5.66 1.16 -4.13
N CYS A 142 4.75 0.90 -3.18
CA CYS A 142 3.31 0.96 -3.44
C CYS A 142 2.78 2.38 -3.75
N PHE A 143 3.57 3.42 -3.49
CA PHE A 143 3.26 4.80 -3.84
C PHE A 143 3.99 5.28 -5.11
N ASP A 144 4.94 4.50 -5.62
CA ASP A 144 5.64 4.79 -6.87
C ASP A 144 4.73 4.54 -8.09
N GLY A 145 5.05 5.17 -9.20
CA GLY A 145 4.28 5.04 -10.43
C GLY A 145 2.95 5.83 -10.43
N ILE A 146 2.78 6.78 -9.51
CA ILE A 146 1.68 7.75 -9.52
C ILE A 146 2.27 9.15 -9.55
N GLU A 147 1.84 9.97 -10.50
CA GLU A 147 2.31 11.35 -10.59
C GLU A 147 1.79 12.19 -9.41
N LYS A 148 2.65 13.04 -8.85
CA LYS A 148 2.27 13.91 -7.73
C LYS A 148 1.14 14.88 -8.12
N GLY A 149 0.21 15.09 -7.19
CA GLY A 149 -0.96 15.93 -7.41
C GLY A 149 -2.08 15.23 -8.19
N SER A 150 -1.98 13.93 -8.46
CA SER A 150 -3.07 13.17 -9.08
C SER A 150 -4.31 13.15 -8.20
N ILE A 151 -5.49 13.04 -8.83
CA ILE A 151 -6.66 12.49 -8.17
C ILE A 151 -6.37 11.02 -7.89
N VAL A 152 -6.70 10.53 -6.70
CA VAL A 152 -6.50 9.12 -6.35
C VAL A 152 -7.78 8.49 -5.77
N ALA A 153 -7.86 7.18 -5.77
CA ALA A 153 -8.93 6.45 -5.12
C ALA A 153 -8.38 5.52 -4.04
N VAL A 154 -9.11 5.42 -2.93
CA VAL A 154 -8.86 4.46 -1.84
C VAL A 154 -10.18 3.82 -1.42
N SER A 155 -10.14 2.69 -0.70
CA SER A 155 -11.33 2.08 -0.12
C SER A 155 -11.16 1.91 1.38
N THR A 156 -12.22 2.21 2.12
CA THR A 156 -12.35 1.90 3.55
C THR A 156 -13.22 0.67 3.80
N ILE A 157 -13.75 0.04 2.74
CA ILE A 157 -14.59 -1.15 2.87
C ILE A 157 -13.76 -2.33 3.38
N GLY A 158 -14.25 -2.98 4.43
CA GLY A 158 -13.57 -4.14 5.02
C GLY A 158 -12.44 -3.79 6.03
N ILE A 159 -11.99 -2.52 6.29
CA ILE A 159 -10.85 -2.12 7.16
C ILE A 159 -11.22 -1.94 8.66
N LYS A 160 -12.33 -2.47 9.16
CA LYS A 160 -12.76 -2.22 10.56
C LYS A 160 -11.77 -2.62 11.65
N LYS A 161 -10.93 -3.61 11.43
CA LYS A 161 -10.00 -4.13 12.45
C LYS A 161 -8.56 -3.63 12.30
N GLU A 162 -8.26 -2.83 11.25
CA GLU A 162 -6.89 -2.44 10.87
C GLU A 162 -6.75 -0.95 10.54
N LYS A 163 -7.66 -0.13 11.09
CA LYS A 163 -7.68 1.32 10.89
C LYS A 163 -6.31 1.97 11.10
N SER A 164 -5.61 1.59 12.16
CA SER A 164 -4.30 2.16 12.47
C SER A 164 -3.27 1.86 11.37
N HIS A 165 -3.25 0.63 10.86
CA HIS A 165 -2.37 0.25 9.76
C HIS A 165 -2.77 0.98 8.46
N PHE A 166 -4.07 1.07 8.18
CA PHE A 166 -4.57 1.85 7.05
C PHE A 166 -4.11 3.31 7.14
N MET A 167 -4.26 3.95 8.30
CA MET A 167 -3.89 5.35 8.49
C MET A 167 -2.38 5.60 8.33
N LEU A 168 -1.52 4.63 8.66
CA LEU A 168 -0.08 4.74 8.37
C LEU A 168 0.16 4.88 6.86
N GLY A 169 -0.38 3.97 6.06
CA GLY A 169 -0.24 4.02 4.60
C GLY A 169 -0.96 5.23 3.98
N TYR A 170 -2.11 5.61 4.53
CA TYR A 170 -2.84 6.79 4.09
C TYR A 170 -2.02 8.07 4.27
N ASN A 171 -1.41 8.28 5.43
CA ASN A 171 -0.55 9.42 5.70
C ASN A 171 0.71 9.42 4.81
N GLU A 172 1.28 8.24 4.56
CA GLU A 172 2.42 8.08 3.66
C GLU A 172 2.02 8.42 2.21
N MET A 173 0.84 8.01 1.76
CA MET A 173 0.25 8.39 0.47
C MET A 173 0.12 9.91 0.36
N LEU A 174 -0.44 10.57 1.38
CA LEU A 174 -0.57 12.05 1.40
C LEU A 174 0.79 12.73 1.28
N SER A 175 1.80 12.23 1.98
CA SER A 175 3.15 12.79 1.96
C SER A 175 3.82 12.65 0.59
N ARG A 176 3.72 11.49 -0.04
CA ARG A 176 4.46 11.17 -1.27
C ARG A 176 3.73 11.61 -2.54
N ILE A 177 2.43 11.32 -2.64
CA ILE A 177 1.63 11.60 -3.84
C ILE A 177 1.07 13.03 -3.80
N ARG A 178 0.74 13.55 -2.62
CA ARG A 178 0.09 14.86 -2.42
C ARG A 178 -1.14 15.01 -3.32
N PRO A 179 -2.11 14.11 -3.20
CA PRO A 179 -3.25 14.06 -4.12
C PRO A 179 -4.04 15.37 -4.09
N SER A 180 -4.52 15.80 -5.25
CA SER A 180 -5.40 16.98 -5.38
C SER A 180 -6.80 16.70 -4.85
N LYS A 181 -7.30 15.47 -5.07
CA LYS A 181 -8.58 14.95 -4.55
C LYS A 181 -8.47 13.46 -4.29
N ILE A 182 -9.31 12.96 -3.39
CA ILE A 182 -9.32 11.55 -2.97
C ILE A 182 -10.74 11.02 -3.07
N ILE A 183 -10.99 10.08 -3.96
CA ILE A 183 -12.24 9.31 -3.99
C ILE A 183 -12.13 8.22 -2.93
N CYS A 184 -12.99 8.25 -1.93
CA CYS A 184 -13.05 7.25 -0.87
C CYS A 184 -14.27 6.35 -1.06
N TYR A 185 -14.04 5.10 -1.44
CA TYR A 185 -15.10 4.10 -1.54
C TYR A 185 -15.41 3.52 -0.16
N GLY A 186 -16.58 3.85 0.34
CA GLY A 186 -17.01 3.65 1.73
C GLY A 186 -16.76 4.88 2.60
N LYS A 187 -17.26 4.85 3.83
CA LYS A 187 -17.20 5.98 4.76
C LYS A 187 -15.74 6.30 5.15
N PRO A 188 -15.25 7.53 4.95
CA PRO A 188 -13.94 7.96 5.43
C PRO A 188 -13.86 7.85 6.96
N PHE A 189 -12.66 7.64 7.48
CA PHE A 189 -12.39 7.78 8.93
C PHE A 189 -12.22 9.25 9.28
N ASP A 190 -12.61 9.62 10.49
CA ASP A 190 -12.56 11.01 10.99
C ASP A 190 -11.14 11.59 10.96
N GLU A 191 -10.10 10.74 11.01
CA GLU A 191 -8.69 11.15 10.98
C GLU A 191 -8.14 11.34 9.56
N MET A 192 -8.86 10.92 8.52
CA MET A 192 -8.42 11.09 7.14
C MET A 192 -8.46 12.58 6.77
N LYS A 193 -7.34 13.09 6.27
CA LYS A 193 -7.16 14.48 5.83
C LYS A 193 -7.13 14.55 4.30
N GLY A 194 -7.47 15.70 3.74
CA GLY A 194 -7.44 15.97 2.30
C GLY A 194 -8.81 16.36 1.76
N ASP A 195 -8.89 16.62 0.47
CA ASP A 195 -10.15 16.86 -0.26
C ASP A 195 -10.76 15.51 -0.63
N ILE A 196 -11.65 14.99 0.21
CA ILE A 196 -12.19 13.63 0.14
C ILE A 196 -13.61 13.65 -0.40
N ILE A 197 -13.87 12.88 -1.44
CA ILE A 197 -15.20 12.59 -1.97
C ILE A 197 -15.59 11.20 -1.51
N GLU A 198 -16.57 11.12 -0.62
CA GLU A 198 -17.14 9.84 -0.17
C GLU A 198 -18.06 9.26 -1.25
N VAL A 199 -17.91 7.98 -1.53
CA VAL A 199 -18.83 7.21 -2.37
C VAL A 199 -19.38 6.03 -1.58
N ASP A 200 -20.67 6.03 -1.36
CA ASP A 200 -21.34 4.99 -0.55
C ASP A 200 -21.30 3.61 -1.24
N TYR A 201 -20.98 2.60 -0.44
CA TYR A 201 -20.95 1.21 -0.90
C TYR A 201 -22.34 0.71 -1.32
N GLY A 202 -23.40 1.11 -0.61
CA GLY A 202 -24.77 0.69 -0.85
C GLY A 202 -25.29 1.18 -2.20
N GLU A 203 -25.02 2.43 -2.56
CA GLU A 203 -25.44 3.01 -3.84
C GLU A 203 -24.81 2.31 -5.04
N THR A 204 -23.53 1.95 -4.90
CA THR A 204 -22.78 1.25 -5.95
C THR A 204 -23.27 -0.19 -6.17
N ASN A 205 -23.75 -0.86 -5.12
CA ASN A 205 -24.13 -2.27 -5.15
C ASN A 205 -25.65 -2.54 -5.31
N ASN A 206 -26.49 -1.53 -5.28
CA ASN A 206 -27.95 -1.70 -5.48
C ASN A 206 -28.34 -2.29 -6.85
N LEU A 207 -27.40 -2.46 -7.76
CA LEU A 207 -27.55 -3.19 -9.02
C LEU A 207 -27.34 -4.72 -8.89
N SER A 208 -27.00 -5.23 -7.69
CA SER A 208 -26.75 -6.66 -7.48
C SER A 208 -27.63 -7.25 -6.38
N LYS A 209 -28.81 -7.74 -6.72
CA LYS A 209 -29.46 -8.77 -5.92
C LYS A 209 -28.60 -10.04 -5.95
N GLY A 210 -27.98 -10.35 -4.82
CA GLY A 210 -27.48 -11.62 -4.35
C GLY A 210 -26.99 -12.68 -5.34
N PHE A 211 -25.68 -12.85 -5.45
CA PHE A 211 -25.10 -14.16 -5.72
C PHE A 211 -24.63 -14.76 -4.40
N PHE A 212 -25.38 -15.75 -3.89
CA PHE A 212 -24.88 -16.65 -2.86
C PHE A 212 -23.92 -17.63 -3.53
N VAL A 213 -22.61 -17.40 -3.41
CA VAL A 213 -21.63 -18.43 -3.71
C VAL A 213 -21.65 -19.40 -2.53
N LYS A 214 -22.04 -20.65 -2.77
CA LYS A 214 -21.94 -21.73 -1.80
C LYS A 214 -20.49 -21.84 -1.34
N LYS A 215 -20.26 -21.59 -0.05
CA LYS A 215 -18.97 -21.69 0.62
C LYS A 215 -18.51 -23.14 0.62
N THR A 216 -17.76 -23.55 -0.40
CA THR A 216 -17.16 -24.87 -0.45
C THR A 216 -15.66 -24.69 -0.72
N TYR A 217 -14.85 -25.07 0.27
CA TYR A 217 -13.40 -25.22 0.21
C TYR A 217 -12.51 -23.98 0.07
N ILE A 218 -12.63 -22.96 0.91
CA ILE A 218 -11.52 -22.08 1.29
C ILE A 218 -11.72 -21.67 2.76
N THR A 219 -11.80 -22.63 3.66
CA THR A 219 -12.03 -22.33 5.08
C THR A 219 -10.74 -22.11 5.87
N GLU A 220 -9.57 -22.18 5.26
CA GLU A 220 -8.26 -22.00 5.89
C GLU A 220 -7.35 -20.99 5.18
N LEU A 221 -7.83 -20.28 4.18
CA LEU A 221 -7.11 -19.12 3.65
C LEU A 221 -7.45 -17.91 4.51
N ILE A 222 -6.40 -17.33 5.08
CA ILE A 222 -6.35 -16.06 5.80
C ILE A 222 -7.33 -15.06 5.20
N PRO A 223 -8.12 -14.33 6.02
CA PRO A 223 -9.10 -13.38 5.52
C PRO A 223 -8.48 -12.43 4.50
N LEU A 224 -8.99 -12.49 3.30
CA LEU A 224 -8.63 -11.57 2.22
C LEU A 224 -9.02 -10.16 2.66
N HIS A 225 -8.03 -9.34 3.02
CA HIS A 225 -8.27 -7.92 3.20
C HIS A 225 -8.62 -7.31 1.85
N LYS A 226 -9.90 -7.15 1.59
CA LYS A 226 -10.37 -6.18 0.60
C LYS A 226 -9.87 -4.83 1.07
N GLY A 227 -9.16 -4.10 0.22
CA GLY A 227 -8.58 -2.83 0.55
C GLY A 227 -9.45 -1.99 1.46
N GLY A 228 -9.01 -1.86 2.66
CA GLY A 228 -9.62 -1.09 3.67
C GLY A 228 -10.61 -1.76 4.57
N GLY A 229 -10.34 -1.99 5.88
CA GLY A 229 -11.32 -2.34 6.83
C GLY A 229 -11.05 -2.03 8.22
N SER A 230 -11.56 -1.34 8.87
CA SER A 230 -12.18 -0.61 9.94
C SER A 230 -11.88 -1.18 11.30
N ALA A 231 -11.92 -0.52 12.32
CA ALA A 231 -12.56 0.17 13.18
C ALA A 231 -12.54 0.43 14.57
N SER A 232 -13.24 1.07 15.09
CA SER A 232 -13.70 1.61 16.40
C SER A 232 -12.80 1.24 17.61
N GLY A 233 -12.52 2.09 18.51
CA GLY A 233 -13.03 3.36 18.95
C GLY A 233 -12.26 3.92 20.13
N GLN A 234 -12.58 5.14 20.46
CA GLN A 234 -12.36 5.96 21.67
C GLN A 234 -10.96 6.50 21.95
N SER A 235 -10.89 7.68 21.62
CA SER A 235 -10.64 9.02 22.17
C SER A 235 -9.69 9.16 23.36
N SER A 236 -8.67 9.99 23.20
CA SER A 236 -8.51 11.26 23.93
C SER A 236 -7.18 11.95 23.59
N GLY A 237 -7.21 13.27 23.44
CA GLY A 237 -6.10 14.15 23.77
C GLY A 237 -5.11 14.47 22.66
N ASN A 238 -5.36 15.54 21.97
CA ASN A 238 -4.40 16.25 21.12
C ASN A 238 -3.33 16.94 21.97
N PRO A 239 -2.07 16.97 21.54
CA PRO A 239 -1.41 18.26 21.43
C PRO A 239 -0.72 18.45 20.05
N ASN A 240 -0.60 19.72 19.67
CA ASN A 240 -0.07 20.29 18.44
C ASN A 240 1.19 19.64 17.87
N PRO A 241 1.35 19.56 16.53
CA PRO A 241 2.53 19.02 15.90
C PRO A 241 3.71 20.00 15.96
N THR A 242 4.70 19.66 16.77
CA THR A 242 6.07 20.13 16.59
C THR A 242 6.68 19.40 15.39
N GLU A 243 7.50 20.12 14.62
CA GLU A 243 8.21 19.62 13.43
C GLU A 243 8.86 18.25 13.67
N ASN A 244 8.25 17.18 13.15
CA ASN A 244 8.80 15.84 13.22
C ASN A 244 9.72 15.60 12.02
N ASN A 245 11.00 15.42 12.26
CA ASN A 245 12.06 15.05 11.30
C ASN A 245 11.84 13.70 10.58
N GLY A 246 10.66 13.48 9.98
CA GLY A 246 10.34 12.26 9.25
C GLY A 246 10.15 11.01 10.14
N ILE A 247 9.93 11.17 11.44
CA ILE A 247 9.60 10.08 12.37
C ILE A 247 8.10 9.88 12.37
N ILE A 248 7.66 8.63 12.19
CA ILE A 248 6.25 8.24 12.14
C ILE A 248 5.91 7.49 13.43
N ASP A 249 4.90 7.95 14.16
CA ASP A 249 4.40 7.23 15.33
C ASP A 249 3.66 5.96 14.89
N ASN A 250 4.04 4.83 15.48
CA ASN A 250 3.49 3.53 15.12
C ASN A 250 3.14 2.74 16.39
N PRO A 251 1.84 2.53 16.67
CA PRO A 251 1.40 1.66 17.75
C PRO A 251 2.05 0.27 17.65
N PHE A 252 2.45 -0.27 18.81
CA PHE A 252 3.11 -1.59 18.87
C PHE A 252 2.35 -2.67 18.11
N ASP A 253 1.01 -2.69 18.21
CA ASP A 253 0.18 -3.72 17.57
C ASP A 253 0.15 -3.64 16.04
N ASN A 254 0.56 -2.51 15.47
CA ASN A 254 0.66 -2.32 14.01
C ASN A 254 1.99 -2.82 13.44
N LEU A 255 2.95 -3.18 14.28
CA LEU A 255 4.20 -3.77 13.82
C LEU A 255 3.98 -5.18 13.24
N PRO A 256 4.75 -5.59 12.21
CA PRO A 256 4.73 -6.96 11.72
C PRO A 256 4.91 -7.98 12.84
N LYS A 257 4.26 -9.12 12.73
CA LYS A 257 4.25 -10.17 13.77
C LYS A 257 5.66 -10.58 14.23
N HIS A 258 6.61 -10.73 13.31
CA HIS A 258 8.00 -11.07 13.65
C HIS A 258 8.71 -9.91 14.38
N VAL A 259 8.40 -8.66 14.05
CA VAL A 259 8.93 -7.47 14.72
C VAL A 259 8.39 -7.39 16.14
N ARG A 260 7.06 -7.57 16.34
CA ARG A 260 6.45 -7.62 17.68
C ARG A 260 7.04 -8.73 18.53
N TYR A 261 7.23 -9.92 17.95
CA TYR A 261 7.90 -11.02 18.63
C TYR A 261 9.32 -10.62 19.06
N SER A 262 10.08 -10.07 18.13
CA SER A 262 11.45 -9.62 18.39
C SER A 262 11.51 -8.53 19.46
N TYR A 263 10.62 -7.54 19.40
CA TYR A 263 10.51 -6.48 20.41
C TYR A 263 10.27 -7.04 21.82
N LYS A 264 9.25 -7.90 21.97
CA LYS A 264 8.93 -8.53 23.26
C LYS A 264 10.12 -9.31 23.83
N LYS A 265 10.84 -10.03 22.98
CA LYS A 265 12.04 -10.78 23.41
C LYS A 265 13.19 -9.87 23.86
N TYR A 266 13.37 -8.72 23.20
CA TYR A 266 14.32 -7.72 23.68
C TYR A 266 13.85 -7.06 24.98
N GLU A 267 12.58 -6.79 25.13
CA GLU A 267 11.98 -6.24 26.35
C GLU A 267 12.16 -7.20 27.52
N GLU A 268 11.83 -8.49 27.35
CA GLU A 268 12.07 -9.57 28.34
C GLU A 268 13.54 -9.66 28.78
N SER A 269 14.48 -9.41 27.88
CA SER A 269 15.91 -9.42 28.16
C SER A 269 16.47 -8.08 28.69
N GLY A 270 15.62 -7.07 28.85
CA GLY A 270 15.99 -5.72 29.26
C GLY A 270 16.91 -5.01 28.26
N TRP A 271 16.83 -5.35 26.97
CA TRP A 271 17.65 -4.78 25.87
C TRP A 271 19.17 -4.92 26.10
N LYS A 272 19.58 -6.04 26.70
CA LYS A 272 21.01 -6.34 27.03
C LYS A 272 21.64 -7.26 25.97
N GLY A 273 22.08 -6.68 24.86
CA GLY A 273 22.74 -7.45 23.80
C GLY A 273 21.79 -8.13 22.83
N ALA A 274 22.30 -9.08 22.01
CA ALA A 274 21.47 -9.89 21.13
C ALA A 274 20.61 -10.88 21.92
N ARG A 275 19.45 -11.24 21.37
CA ARG A 275 18.54 -12.20 22.00
C ARG A 275 19.18 -13.62 22.02
N LYS A 276 18.86 -14.40 23.05
CA LYS A 276 19.37 -15.77 23.21
C LYS A 276 18.94 -16.73 22.10
N ASP A 277 17.79 -16.46 21.49
CA ASP A 277 17.20 -17.27 20.40
C ASP A 277 17.72 -16.89 19.02
N GLN A 278 18.62 -15.89 18.91
CA GLN A 278 19.22 -15.45 17.66
C GLN A 278 20.55 -16.18 17.35
N SER A 279 20.94 -16.17 16.09
CA SER A 279 22.23 -16.76 15.67
C SER A 279 23.41 -16.01 16.29
N LYS A 280 24.54 -16.70 16.54
CA LYS A 280 25.76 -16.18 17.20
C LYS A 280 26.35 -14.92 16.57
N LYS A 281 26.02 -14.58 15.33
CA LYS A 281 26.55 -13.40 14.63
C LYS A 281 25.54 -12.25 14.56
N THR A 282 24.37 -12.38 15.20
CA THR A 282 23.36 -11.32 15.30
C THR A 282 23.83 -10.24 16.28
N LYS A 283 23.64 -8.99 15.91
CA LYS A 283 24.09 -7.86 16.74
C LYS A 283 22.96 -7.30 17.58
N GLY A 284 23.25 -6.94 18.82
CA GLY A 284 22.33 -6.24 19.70
C GLY A 284 23.12 -5.35 20.68
N GLY A 285 22.63 -4.11 20.89
CA GLY A 285 23.21 -3.15 21.81
C GLY A 285 24.44 -2.38 21.29
N GLY A 286 24.71 -2.45 19.99
CA GLY A 286 25.74 -1.61 19.37
C GLY A 286 25.38 -0.12 19.42
N GLU A 287 26.37 0.78 19.47
CA GLU A 287 26.14 2.22 19.42
C GLU A 287 25.53 2.62 18.07
N PHE A 288 24.44 3.40 18.11
CA PHE A 288 23.89 4.08 16.94
C PHE A 288 24.21 5.57 17.01
N LYS A 289 25.09 6.06 16.12
CA LYS A 289 25.68 7.41 16.22
C LYS A 289 24.74 8.57 15.90
N ASN A 290 23.54 8.31 15.36
CA ASN A 290 22.54 9.33 15.01
C ASN A 290 23.15 10.57 14.29
N ILE A 291 24.02 10.35 13.29
CA ILE A 291 24.71 11.38 12.52
C ILE A 291 24.49 11.14 11.02
N PRO A 292 23.92 12.10 10.27
CA PRO A 292 23.23 13.32 10.76
C PRO A 292 22.04 12.98 11.65
N PRO A 293 21.59 13.87 12.54
CA PRO A 293 20.55 13.56 13.51
C PRO A 293 19.22 13.31 12.81
N LYS A 294 18.76 12.05 12.83
CA LYS A 294 17.45 11.59 12.33
C LYS A 294 16.48 11.35 13.47
N LEU A 295 16.96 11.08 14.66
CA LEU A 295 16.20 10.89 15.89
C LEU A 295 16.44 12.07 16.84
N PRO A 296 15.53 12.33 17.79
CA PRO A 296 15.67 13.42 18.75
C PRO A 296 17.02 13.36 19.50
N PRO A 297 17.84 14.41 19.49
CA PRO A 297 19.13 14.37 20.18
C PRO A 297 19.03 14.50 21.68
N LYS A 298 17.89 15.01 22.20
CA LYS A 298 17.63 15.25 23.64
C LYS A 298 16.21 14.81 23.98
N ASP A 299 16.01 14.41 25.23
CA ASP A 299 14.70 14.12 25.80
C ASP A 299 13.92 15.40 26.17
N SER A 300 12.72 15.26 26.70
CA SER A 300 11.85 16.35 27.13
C SER A 300 12.47 17.24 28.24
N ASN A 301 13.47 16.73 28.95
CA ASN A 301 14.20 17.41 30.03
C ASN A 301 15.52 18.04 29.53
N GLY A 302 15.77 18.00 28.21
CA GLY A 302 16.98 18.54 27.60
C GLY A 302 18.24 17.66 27.75
N LYS A 303 18.12 16.45 28.34
CA LYS A 303 19.23 15.50 28.50
C LYS A 303 19.51 14.79 27.18
N LYS A 304 20.80 14.63 26.84
CA LYS A 304 21.25 13.91 25.65
C LYS A 304 20.76 12.47 25.63
N ILE A 305 20.17 12.04 24.54
CA ILE A 305 19.78 10.65 24.30
C ILE A 305 20.94 9.92 23.62
N ASN A 306 21.36 8.81 24.20
CA ASN A 306 22.31 7.88 23.58
C ASN A 306 21.52 6.73 22.98
N TYR A 307 21.79 6.40 21.72
CA TYR A 307 21.07 5.38 20.99
C TYR A 307 21.87 4.10 20.81
N ARG A 308 21.17 2.96 20.87
CA ARG A 308 21.74 1.63 20.59
C ARG A 308 20.90 0.89 19.56
N GLU A 309 21.55 0.19 18.64
CA GLU A 309 20.91 -0.59 17.60
C GLU A 309 20.81 -2.08 17.95
N PHE A 310 19.74 -2.72 17.46
CA PHE A 310 19.46 -4.14 17.67
C PHE A 310 18.90 -4.75 16.38
N ASP A 311 19.44 -5.91 15.96
CA ASP A 311 18.92 -6.65 14.81
C ASP A 311 17.53 -7.22 15.15
N VAL A 312 16.54 -6.97 14.30
CA VAL A 312 15.20 -7.56 14.44
C VAL A 312 15.25 -9.06 14.18
N ASN A 313 15.93 -9.47 13.11
CA ASN A 313 16.03 -10.84 12.67
C ASN A 313 17.38 -11.48 13.03
N SER A 314 17.42 -12.81 13.06
CA SER A 314 18.68 -13.54 13.18
C SER A 314 19.52 -13.41 11.91
N ARG A 315 20.83 -13.25 12.07
CA ARG A 315 21.74 -13.25 10.92
C ARG A 315 21.81 -14.60 10.26
N ILE A 316 21.68 -14.63 8.94
CA ILE A 316 21.88 -15.83 8.12
C ILE A 316 23.38 -15.96 7.79
N PRO A 317 24.02 -17.09 8.08
CA PRO A 317 25.42 -17.29 7.69
C PRO A 317 25.64 -17.11 6.19
N GLY A 318 26.71 -16.40 5.82
CA GLY A 318 27.05 -16.15 4.40
C GLY A 318 26.26 -15.02 3.73
N GLN A 319 25.25 -14.46 4.39
CA GLN A 319 24.49 -13.32 3.85
C GLN A 319 24.82 -12.00 4.57
N PRO A 320 24.67 -10.85 3.90
CA PRO A 320 24.71 -9.54 4.56
C PRO A 320 23.66 -9.45 5.66
N ARG A 321 23.83 -8.54 6.62
CA ARG A 321 22.75 -8.18 7.56
C ARG A 321 21.57 -7.62 6.77
N ASP A 322 20.36 -8.02 7.14
CA ASP A 322 19.14 -7.42 6.59
C ASP A 322 19.02 -5.92 6.94
N ARG A 323 17.93 -5.29 6.63
CA ARG A 323 17.72 -3.85 6.81
C ARG A 323 16.86 -3.50 8.02
N GLU A 324 16.33 -4.50 8.74
CA GLU A 324 15.43 -4.28 9.86
C GLU A 324 16.17 -4.11 11.18
N ARG A 325 15.94 -3.00 11.86
CA ARG A 325 16.59 -2.65 13.12
C ARG A 325 15.59 -2.06 14.11
N PHE A 326 15.85 -2.32 15.39
CA PHE A 326 15.42 -1.40 16.43
C PHE A 326 16.53 -0.44 16.79
N VAL A 327 16.16 0.80 17.11
CA VAL A 327 17.05 1.79 17.72
C VAL A 327 16.41 2.21 19.03
N ARG A 328 17.08 1.91 20.15
CA ARG A 328 16.61 2.18 21.51
C ARG A 328 17.34 3.36 22.10
N GLY A 329 16.61 4.38 22.55
CA GLY A 329 17.12 5.53 23.25
C GLY A 329 17.34 5.25 24.74
N SER A 330 18.30 5.96 25.35
CA SER A 330 18.54 5.94 26.79
C SER A 330 17.39 6.54 27.62
N ASP A 331 16.48 7.24 26.98
CA ASP A 331 15.22 7.78 27.50
C ASP A 331 14.07 6.75 27.51
N GLY A 332 14.32 5.57 26.97
CA GLY A 332 13.30 4.53 26.83
C GLY A 332 12.56 4.55 25.51
N SER A 333 12.73 5.56 24.66
CA SER A 333 12.14 5.58 23.32
C SER A 333 12.66 4.42 22.46
N THR A 334 11.79 3.83 21.63
CA THR A 334 12.19 2.77 20.69
C THR A 334 11.67 3.10 19.31
N TYR A 335 12.56 2.96 18.35
CA TYR A 335 12.27 3.19 16.94
C TYR A 335 12.53 1.90 16.16
N TYR A 336 11.68 1.63 15.20
CA TYR A 336 11.85 0.57 14.22
C TYR A 336 12.20 1.17 12.86
N THR A 337 13.05 0.50 12.10
CA THR A 337 13.33 0.81 10.70
C THR A 337 13.41 -0.48 9.89
N ASN A 338 12.80 -0.50 8.72
CA ASN A 338 12.83 -1.62 7.79
C ASN A 338 13.75 -1.40 6.58
N ASN A 339 14.34 -0.21 6.47
CA ASN A 339 15.11 0.23 5.31
C ASN A 339 16.51 0.77 5.66
N HIS A 340 17.11 0.23 6.72
CA HIS A 340 18.43 0.58 7.20
C HIS A 340 18.59 2.09 7.48
N TYR A 341 17.75 2.59 8.39
CA TYR A 341 17.73 3.98 8.89
C TYR A 341 17.26 5.03 7.86
N GLY A 342 16.60 4.63 6.79
CA GLY A 342 15.96 5.55 5.84
C GLY A 342 14.74 6.25 6.44
N THR A 343 13.88 5.46 7.11
CA THR A 343 12.68 5.91 7.80
C THR A 343 12.67 5.33 9.21
N PHE A 344 12.18 6.09 10.19
CA PHE A 344 12.00 5.62 11.55
C PHE A 344 10.55 5.64 11.96
N TYR A 345 10.09 4.53 12.53
CA TYR A 345 8.78 4.38 13.16
C TYR A 345 8.96 4.35 14.67
N ARG A 346 8.48 5.38 15.38
CA ARG A 346 8.50 5.40 16.85
C ARG A 346 7.43 4.45 17.37
N ILE A 347 7.82 3.46 18.15
CA ILE A 347 6.92 2.48 18.77
C ILE A 347 6.26 3.14 19.99
N ILE A 348 4.92 3.20 19.99
CA ILE A 348 4.10 3.80 21.05
C ILE A 348 3.08 2.80 21.58
#